data_6d4b6a0ac1c5e41b994722128620b497
#
_entry.id   6d4b6a0ac1c5e41b994722128620b497
#
_cell.length_a   1.000
_cell.length_b   1.000
_cell.length_c   1.000
_cell.angle_alpha   90.00
_cell.angle_beta   90.00
_cell.angle_gamma   90.00
#
_symmetry.space_group_name_H-M   'P 1'
#
loop_
_entity.id
_entity.type
_entity.pdbx_description
1 polymer ?
#
loop_
_entity_poly.entity_id
_entity_poly.type
_entity_poly.pdbx_seq_one_letter_code
_entity_poly.pdbx_strand_id
1 'polypeptide(L)'
;MKILEHRQLTDLSPAKVQFIRIDPEDISATLADILKVLMDMSWLKNFDEEYERGSFVSKANKTIDDIKDKFSKCSSDKVTSSAGEYIVSELAREALINKLAYLDIPLAELLGKKKSGNPGFDFHSANLTTDTVIFGEAKYVATTSAYSTALPQIEGFIKDGKDIEDLPDLKPFCSSNALNRAYKGQKGFAAAFSAKSTSSDNLINTIKARSDFKALLQYEEIILVAVNI
;
A
#
# COMPACT_ATOMS: atom_id res chain seq x y z
N MET A 1 -11.96 10.51 -3.84
CA MET A 1 -11.93 9.02 -3.95
C MET A 1 -13.26 8.44 -3.50
N LYS A 2 -13.84 7.50 -4.27
CA LYS A 2 -15.07 6.78 -3.96
C LYS A 2 -14.79 5.29 -3.78
N ILE A 3 -15.22 4.71 -2.67
CA ILE A 3 -15.20 3.25 -2.49
C ILE A 3 -16.45 2.69 -3.17
N LEU A 4 -16.25 1.93 -4.25
CA LEU A 4 -17.34 1.32 -5.00
C LEU A 4 -17.83 0.04 -4.33
N GLU A 5 -16.92 -0.70 -3.69
CA GLU A 5 -17.22 -1.99 -3.12
C GLU A 5 -16.25 -2.34 -1.98
N HIS A 6 -16.77 -3.04 -0.99
CA HIS A 6 -15.97 -3.70 0.05
C HIS A 6 -16.62 -5.05 0.38
N ARG A 7 -15.85 -6.13 0.26
CA ARG A 7 -16.27 -7.50 0.57
C ARG A 7 -15.28 -8.19 1.49
N GLN A 8 -15.77 -8.93 2.46
CA GLN A 8 -15.01 -9.95 3.16
C GLN A 8 -15.21 -11.28 2.45
N LEU A 9 -14.11 -11.96 2.08
CA LEU A 9 -14.15 -13.25 1.39
C LEU A 9 -14.04 -14.37 2.45
N THR A 10 -15.18 -14.87 2.91
CA THR A 10 -15.27 -15.75 4.08
C THR A 10 -14.89 -17.21 3.83
N ASP A 11 -14.75 -17.61 2.58
CA ASP A 11 -14.43 -18.98 2.14
C ASP A 11 -12.92 -19.29 2.09
N LEU A 12 -12.08 -18.38 2.61
CA LEU A 12 -10.61 -18.45 2.52
C LEU A 12 -9.90 -18.60 3.88
N SER A 13 -10.59 -19.21 4.85
CA SER A 13 -10.00 -19.51 6.16
C SER A 13 -8.69 -20.34 6.02
N PRO A 14 -7.66 -20.14 6.90
CA PRO A 14 -7.72 -19.31 8.09
C PRO A 14 -7.47 -17.81 7.88
N ALA A 15 -6.99 -17.38 6.71
CA ALA A 15 -6.72 -15.97 6.44
C ALA A 15 -8.01 -15.13 6.45
N LYS A 16 -7.95 -13.94 7.04
CA LYS A 16 -8.97 -12.92 6.84
C LYS A 16 -8.69 -12.23 5.49
N VAL A 17 -9.55 -12.43 4.51
CA VAL A 17 -9.36 -11.84 3.18
C VAL A 17 -10.40 -10.78 2.91
N GLN A 18 -9.96 -9.59 2.50
CA GLN A 18 -10.81 -8.47 2.14
C GLN A 18 -10.54 -8.01 0.71
N PHE A 19 -11.58 -7.60 0.01
CA PHE A 19 -11.50 -6.98 -1.31
C PHE A 19 -12.14 -5.59 -1.24
N ILE A 20 -11.41 -4.57 -1.71
CA ILE A 20 -11.89 -3.19 -1.79
C ILE A 20 -11.73 -2.73 -3.24
N ARG A 21 -12.76 -2.10 -3.79
CA ARG A 21 -12.68 -1.46 -5.11
C ARG A 21 -12.88 0.04 -4.99
N ILE A 22 -11.99 0.79 -5.61
CA ILE A 22 -11.89 2.23 -5.50
C ILE A 22 -12.01 2.85 -6.90
N ASP A 23 -12.69 4.00 -6.97
CA ASP A 23 -12.71 4.87 -8.12
C ASP A 23 -12.20 6.26 -7.70
N PRO A 24 -11.14 6.79 -8.30
CA PRO A 24 -10.68 8.15 -8.04
C PRO A 24 -11.65 9.22 -8.54
N GLU A 25 -12.59 8.90 -9.46
CA GLU A 25 -13.57 9.79 -10.10
C GLU A 25 -12.92 10.88 -10.98
N ASP A 26 -12.01 11.65 -10.44
CA ASP A 26 -11.24 12.70 -11.13
C ASP A 26 -9.73 12.55 -10.81
N ILE A 27 -8.95 12.23 -11.82
CA ILE A 27 -7.51 12.02 -11.67
C ILE A 27 -6.80 13.31 -11.25
N SER A 28 -7.16 14.46 -11.83
CA SER A 28 -6.48 15.73 -11.51
C SER A 28 -6.74 16.17 -10.07
N ALA A 29 -7.99 16.05 -9.60
CA ALA A 29 -8.33 16.29 -8.20
C ALA A 29 -7.63 15.30 -7.27
N THR A 30 -7.60 14.01 -7.63
CA THR A 30 -6.92 12.97 -6.87
C THR A 30 -5.43 13.24 -6.72
N LEU A 31 -4.73 13.66 -7.80
CA LEU A 31 -3.32 14.02 -7.73
C LEU A 31 -3.06 15.20 -6.77
N ALA A 32 -3.94 16.20 -6.80
CA ALA A 32 -3.84 17.36 -5.90
C ALA A 32 -4.06 16.95 -4.42
N ASP A 33 -5.04 16.08 -4.16
CA ASP A 33 -5.33 15.57 -2.82
C ASP A 33 -4.17 14.70 -2.30
N ILE A 34 -3.63 13.82 -3.13
CA ILE A 34 -2.44 13.00 -2.77
C ILE A 34 -1.26 13.90 -2.40
N LEU A 35 -0.96 14.92 -3.21
CA LEU A 35 0.13 15.85 -2.90
C LEU A 35 -0.09 16.57 -1.58
N LYS A 36 -1.33 16.96 -1.28
CA LYS A 36 -1.67 17.59 0.00
C LYS A 36 -1.42 16.65 1.18
N VAL A 37 -1.79 15.38 1.05
CA VAL A 37 -1.55 14.35 2.09
C VAL A 37 -0.05 14.09 2.25
N LEU A 38 0.71 13.95 1.17
CA LEU A 38 2.16 13.74 1.23
C LEU A 38 2.91 14.92 1.86
N MET A 39 2.39 16.14 1.71
CA MET A 39 2.95 17.35 2.34
C MET A 39 2.59 17.49 3.82
N ASP A 40 1.64 16.71 4.33
CA ASP A 40 1.33 16.68 5.76
C ASP A 40 2.41 15.91 6.52
N MET A 41 3.25 16.64 7.22
CA MET A 41 4.35 16.09 8.03
C MET A 41 3.92 15.80 9.48
N SER A 42 2.63 15.74 9.79
CA SER A 42 2.11 15.53 11.16
C SER A 42 2.59 14.21 11.79
N TRP A 43 2.92 13.20 10.97
CA TRP A 43 3.50 11.93 11.40
C TRP A 43 4.88 12.05 12.06
N LEU A 44 5.61 13.16 11.84
CA LEU A 44 6.91 13.41 12.48
C LEU A 44 6.82 13.49 14.00
N LYS A 45 5.65 13.78 14.56
CA LYS A 45 5.41 13.76 16.01
C LYS A 45 5.66 12.38 16.66
N ASN A 46 5.67 11.32 15.88
CA ASN A 46 5.94 9.96 16.37
C ASN A 46 7.44 9.70 16.63
N PHE A 47 8.33 10.65 16.29
CA PHE A 47 9.76 10.57 16.56
C PHE A 47 10.09 11.44 17.76
N ASP A 48 10.76 10.89 18.76
CA ASP A 48 11.09 11.60 20.00
C ASP A 48 12.19 12.64 19.77
N GLU A 49 13.21 12.30 18.98
CA GLU A 49 14.41 13.09 18.83
C GLU A 49 14.31 14.14 17.70
N GLU A 50 14.77 15.36 17.98
CA GLU A 50 14.72 16.47 17.01
C GLU A 50 15.56 16.19 15.77
N TYR A 51 16.73 15.56 15.92
CA TYR A 51 17.60 15.22 14.79
C TYR A 51 16.96 14.16 13.87
N GLU A 52 16.17 13.24 14.41
CA GLU A 52 15.41 12.27 13.61
C GLU A 52 14.35 12.99 12.78
N ARG A 53 13.54 13.83 13.43
CA ARG A 53 12.54 14.67 12.73
C ARG A 53 13.17 15.48 11.60
N GLY A 54 14.28 16.19 11.87
CA GLY A 54 15.02 16.96 10.87
C GLY A 54 15.53 16.11 9.70
N SER A 55 16.04 14.91 10.00
CA SER A 55 16.49 13.96 8.98
C SER A 55 15.34 13.51 8.06
N PHE A 56 14.19 13.14 8.66
CA PHE A 56 13.01 12.72 7.90
C PHE A 56 12.39 13.83 7.07
N VAL A 57 12.30 15.07 7.60
CA VAL A 57 11.87 16.24 6.82
C VAL A 57 12.70 16.39 5.55
N SER A 58 14.04 16.31 5.69
CA SER A 58 14.94 16.46 4.53
C SER A 58 14.76 15.37 3.48
N LYS A 59 14.52 14.12 3.91
CA LYS A 59 14.27 12.98 3.01
C LYS A 59 12.91 13.11 2.35
N ALA A 60 11.86 13.36 3.13
CA ALA A 60 10.49 13.46 2.66
C ALA A 60 10.31 14.58 1.64
N ASN A 61 10.90 15.77 1.87
CA ASN A 61 10.83 16.87 0.91
C ASN A 61 11.40 16.48 -0.47
N LYS A 62 12.54 15.77 -0.50
CA LYS A 62 13.13 15.31 -1.78
C LYS A 62 12.23 14.30 -2.49
N THR A 63 11.61 13.40 -1.74
CA THR A 63 10.66 12.41 -2.26
C THR A 63 9.41 13.09 -2.81
N ILE A 64 8.86 14.06 -2.07
CA ILE A 64 7.68 14.83 -2.49
C ILE A 64 7.97 15.61 -3.78
N ASP A 65 9.14 16.22 -3.90
CA ASP A 65 9.52 16.96 -5.11
C ASP A 65 9.65 16.02 -6.34
N ASP A 66 10.20 14.81 -6.16
CA ASP A 66 10.23 13.77 -7.21
C ASP A 66 8.82 13.32 -7.62
N ILE A 67 7.93 13.11 -6.63
CA ILE A 67 6.54 12.74 -6.91
C ILE A 67 5.80 13.87 -7.63
N LYS A 68 5.99 15.13 -7.23
CA LYS A 68 5.44 16.30 -7.93
C LYS A 68 5.86 16.34 -9.39
N ASP A 69 7.16 16.11 -9.69
CA ASP A 69 7.65 16.06 -11.06
C ASP A 69 6.99 14.92 -11.86
N LYS A 70 6.80 13.74 -11.26
CA LYS A 70 6.09 12.64 -11.90
C LYS A 70 4.62 12.97 -12.15
N PHE A 71 3.94 13.60 -11.22
CA PHE A 71 2.54 13.99 -11.33
C PHE A 71 2.32 15.10 -12.35
N SER A 72 3.26 16.04 -12.51
CA SER A 72 3.20 17.09 -13.52
C SER A 72 3.16 16.56 -14.97
N LYS A 73 3.58 15.31 -15.18
CA LYS A 73 3.57 14.62 -16.48
C LYS A 73 2.26 13.85 -16.74
N CYS A 74 1.33 13.86 -15.80
CA CYS A 74 -0.01 13.28 -15.95
C CYS A 74 -1.00 14.32 -16.50
N SER A 75 -2.08 13.83 -17.11
CA SER A 75 -3.25 14.62 -17.50
C SER A 75 -4.51 13.86 -17.06
N SER A 76 -5.69 14.50 -17.21
CA SER A 76 -6.99 13.87 -16.94
C SER A 76 -7.16 12.52 -17.62
N ASP A 77 -6.59 12.36 -18.80
CA ASP A 77 -6.78 11.19 -19.65
C ASP A 77 -5.58 10.23 -19.65
N LYS A 78 -4.46 10.64 -19.02
CA LYS A 78 -3.22 9.88 -19.10
C LYS A 78 -2.46 9.91 -17.78
N VAL A 79 -2.41 8.75 -17.13
CA VAL A 79 -1.52 8.46 -15.99
C VAL A 79 -0.24 7.82 -16.52
N THR A 80 0.92 8.36 -16.16
CA THR A 80 2.21 7.75 -16.51
C THR A 80 2.48 6.55 -15.60
N SER A 81 3.25 5.57 -16.08
CA SER A 81 3.58 4.38 -15.27
C SER A 81 4.29 4.77 -13.95
N SER A 82 5.18 5.76 -14.00
CA SER A 82 5.92 6.23 -12.83
C SER A 82 5.06 6.98 -11.80
N ALA A 83 3.93 7.56 -12.20
CA ALA A 83 2.97 8.19 -11.30
C ALA A 83 1.90 7.19 -10.82
N GLY A 84 1.54 6.22 -11.68
CA GLY A 84 0.45 5.29 -11.43
C GLY A 84 0.66 4.43 -10.18
N GLU A 85 1.88 3.98 -9.91
CA GLU A 85 2.18 3.21 -8.69
C GLU A 85 1.98 4.06 -7.44
N TYR A 86 2.41 5.35 -7.43
CA TYR A 86 2.15 6.24 -6.30
C TYR A 86 0.66 6.51 -6.07
N ILE A 87 -0.11 6.67 -7.16
CA ILE A 87 -1.57 6.84 -7.07
C ILE A 87 -2.20 5.59 -6.46
N VAL A 88 -1.84 4.41 -6.95
CA VAL A 88 -2.38 3.14 -6.44
C VAL A 88 -1.99 2.92 -4.98
N SER A 89 -0.72 3.19 -4.60
CA SER A 89 -0.24 3.08 -3.23
C SER A 89 -1.02 3.97 -2.28
N GLU A 90 -1.16 5.26 -2.61
CA GLU A 90 -1.80 6.23 -1.71
C GLU A 90 -3.30 5.99 -1.58
N LEU A 91 -4.00 5.70 -2.68
CA LEU A 91 -5.42 5.37 -2.63
C LEU A 91 -5.68 4.07 -1.86
N ALA A 92 -4.79 3.08 -1.96
CA ALA A 92 -4.88 1.86 -1.17
C ALA A 92 -4.67 2.16 0.32
N ARG A 93 -3.63 2.94 0.67
CA ARG A 93 -3.37 3.37 2.06
C ARG A 93 -4.59 4.10 2.64
N GLU A 94 -5.13 5.09 1.92
CA GLU A 94 -6.35 5.80 2.33
C GLU A 94 -7.54 4.85 2.54
N ALA A 95 -7.72 3.84 1.70
CA ALA A 95 -8.79 2.88 1.87
C ALA A 95 -8.63 2.03 3.13
N LEU A 96 -7.40 1.61 3.47
CA LEU A 96 -7.13 0.90 4.72
C LEU A 96 -7.48 1.77 5.93
N ILE A 97 -7.11 3.05 5.91
CA ILE A 97 -7.38 4.00 6.99
C ILE A 97 -8.89 4.28 7.10
N ASN A 98 -9.50 4.72 6.00
CA ASN A 98 -10.85 5.28 6.03
C ASN A 98 -11.95 4.18 6.07
N LYS A 99 -11.69 3.01 5.46
CA LYS A 99 -12.67 1.92 5.37
C LYS A 99 -12.49 0.85 6.42
N LEU A 100 -11.23 0.53 6.77
CA LEU A 100 -10.92 -0.53 7.73
C LEU A 100 -10.53 0.02 9.10
N ALA A 101 -10.40 1.34 9.25
CA ALA A 101 -9.92 2.02 10.46
C ALA A 101 -8.53 1.52 10.92
N TYR A 102 -7.65 1.26 9.95
CA TYR A 102 -6.29 0.83 10.23
C TYR A 102 -5.38 2.02 10.47
N LEU A 103 -4.21 1.74 11.04
CA LEU A 103 -3.24 2.75 11.41
C LEU A 103 -2.74 3.52 10.18
N ASP A 104 -2.72 4.84 10.30
CA ASP A 104 -2.14 5.72 9.29
C ASP A 104 -0.62 5.75 9.44
N ILE A 105 0.07 5.13 8.48
CA ILE A 105 1.54 5.18 8.34
C ILE A 105 1.83 5.85 6.99
N PRO A 106 2.74 6.83 6.92
CA PRO A 106 3.09 7.47 5.65
C PRO A 106 3.68 6.47 4.65
N LEU A 107 3.67 6.81 3.36
CA LEU A 107 4.28 5.96 2.32
C LEU A 107 5.73 5.63 2.67
N ALA A 108 6.16 4.41 2.35
CA ALA A 108 7.49 3.90 2.66
C ALA A 108 8.62 4.78 2.11
N GLU A 109 8.42 5.40 0.96
CA GLU A 109 9.35 6.35 0.35
C GLU A 109 9.62 7.58 1.25
N LEU A 110 8.62 8.05 1.99
CA LEU A 110 8.78 9.19 2.90
C LEU A 110 9.59 8.81 4.14
N LEU A 111 9.53 7.54 4.56
CA LEU A 111 10.26 7.02 5.71
C LEU A 111 11.73 6.73 5.40
N GLY A 112 12.13 6.66 4.16
CA GLY A 112 13.53 6.51 3.81
C GLY A 112 13.86 5.37 2.87
N LYS A 113 12.88 4.80 2.18
CA LYS A 113 13.13 3.90 1.06
C LYS A 113 14.09 4.62 0.12
N LYS A 114 15.35 4.22 0.18
CA LYS A 114 16.42 4.87 -0.55
C LYS A 114 16.18 4.70 -2.04
N LYS A 115 16.34 5.78 -2.80
CA LYS A 115 16.44 5.88 -4.26
C LYS A 115 15.86 4.71 -5.06
N SER A 116 15.20 5.00 -6.16
CA SER A 116 14.82 4.05 -7.21
C SER A 116 15.83 2.90 -7.33
N GLY A 117 15.42 1.67 -6.98
CA GLY A 117 16.27 0.49 -7.01
C GLY A 117 16.51 -0.23 -5.67
N ASN A 118 16.00 0.27 -4.54
CA ASN A 118 15.98 -0.52 -3.31
C ASN A 118 14.58 -1.17 -3.17
N PRO A 119 14.43 -2.45 -3.53
CA PRO A 119 13.13 -3.13 -3.49
C PRO A 119 12.65 -3.28 -2.04
N GLY A 120 11.40 -2.96 -1.78
CA GLY A 120 10.71 -3.07 -0.51
C GLY A 120 9.24 -2.75 -0.72
N PHE A 121 8.41 -2.90 0.30
CA PHE A 121 6.98 -2.62 0.22
C PHE A 121 6.72 -1.11 0.02
N ASP A 122 5.66 -0.77 -0.72
CA ASP A 122 5.34 0.61 -1.10
C ASP A 122 4.62 1.36 0.03
N PHE A 123 3.81 0.66 0.82
CA PHE A 123 3.09 1.24 1.95
C PHE A 123 2.88 0.24 3.07
N HIS A 124 2.63 0.77 4.26
CA HIS A 124 2.38 -0.01 5.47
C HIS A 124 1.14 0.48 6.20
N SER A 125 0.56 -0.40 6.99
CA SER A 125 -0.52 -0.07 7.90
C SER A 125 -0.53 -1.09 9.06
N ALA A 126 -1.46 -0.97 10.00
CA ALA A 126 -1.67 -1.98 11.02
C ALA A 126 -3.15 -2.06 11.42
N ASN A 127 -3.63 -3.27 11.57
CA ASN A 127 -4.92 -3.53 12.19
C ASN A 127 -4.76 -3.41 13.71
N LEU A 128 -5.23 -2.31 14.28
CA LEU A 128 -5.08 -1.99 15.71
C LEU A 128 -5.87 -2.93 16.62
N THR A 129 -6.89 -3.62 16.10
CA THR A 129 -7.69 -4.58 16.90
C THR A 129 -6.96 -5.90 17.12
N THR A 130 -6.17 -6.32 16.12
CA THR A 130 -5.47 -7.63 16.14
C THR A 130 -3.96 -7.49 16.30
N ASP A 131 -3.43 -6.27 16.39
CA ASP A 131 -1.99 -6.00 16.35
C ASP A 131 -1.28 -6.64 15.12
N THR A 132 -1.94 -6.61 13.96
CA THR A 132 -1.42 -7.21 12.74
C THR A 132 -0.84 -6.13 11.83
N VAL A 133 0.47 -6.14 11.60
CA VAL A 133 1.14 -5.26 10.61
C VAL A 133 0.79 -5.72 9.20
N ILE A 134 0.46 -4.77 8.34
CA ILE A 134 0.13 -4.98 6.92
C ILE A 134 1.24 -4.38 6.05
N PHE A 135 1.83 -5.20 5.18
CA PHE A 135 2.82 -4.80 4.19
C PHE A 135 2.14 -4.70 2.83
N GLY A 136 2.20 -3.55 2.19
CA GLY A 136 1.47 -3.24 0.97
C GLY A 136 2.36 -3.04 -0.25
N GLU A 137 2.01 -3.71 -1.34
CA GLU A 137 2.64 -3.57 -2.66
C GLU A 137 1.64 -3.05 -3.67
N ALA A 138 2.04 -2.05 -4.45
CA ALA A 138 1.20 -1.40 -5.45
C ALA A 138 1.75 -1.58 -6.86
N LYS A 139 0.86 -1.87 -7.81
CA LYS A 139 1.23 -1.98 -9.22
C LYS A 139 0.24 -1.25 -10.11
N TYR A 140 0.80 -0.58 -11.09
CA TYR A 140 0.05 0.09 -12.14
C TYR A 140 0.43 -0.42 -13.53
N VAL A 141 -0.57 -0.83 -14.29
CA VAL A 141 -0.47 -1.13 -15.71
C VAL A 141 -1.63 -0.46 -16.44
N ALA A 142 -1.32 0.40 -17.41
CA ALA A 142 -2.32 1.22 -18.09
C ALA A 142 -3.37 0.43 -18.89
N THR A 143 -3.06 -0.79 -19.31
CA THR A 143 -3.89 -1.57 -20.26
C THR A 143 -4.58 -2.78 -19.64
N THR A 144 -4.11 -3.27 -18.49
CA THR A 144 -4.63 -4.50 -17.85
C THR A 144 -4.71 -4.32 -16.34
N SER A 145 -5.39 -5.25 -15.67
CA SER A 145 -5.37 -5.29 -14.20
C SER A 145 -4.03 -5.83 -13.69
N ALA A 146 -3.36 -5.05 -12.82
CA ALA A 146 -1.98 -5.28 -12.44
C ALA A 146 -1.78 -6.28 -11.27
N TYR A 147 -2.83 -6.99 -10.82
CA TYR A 147 -2.71 -8.00 -9.74
C TYR A 147 -1.73 -9.14 -10.09
N SER A 148 -1.60 -9.46 -11.38
CA SER A 148 -0.67 -10.48 -11.87
C SER A 148 0.80 -10.12 -11.69
N THR A 149 1.08 -8.85 -11.37
CA THR A 149 2.42 -8.35 -11.05
C THR A 149 2.58 -8.11 -9.55
N ALA A 150 1.55 -7.55 -8.89
CA ALA A 150 1.59 -7.25 -7.46
C ALA A 150 1.73 -8.52 -6.58
N LEU A 151 0.93 -9.55 -6.83
CA LEU A 151 0.94 -10.77 -6.01
C LEU A 151 2.28 -11.54 -6.07
N PRO A 152 2.88 -11.80 -7.25
CA PRO A 152 4.20 -12.44 -7.30
C PRO A 152 5.31 -11.60 -6.66
N GLN A 153 5.21 -10.27 -6.71
CA GLN A 153 6.18 -9.39 -6.08
C GLN A 153 6.13 -9.48 -4.56
N ILE A 154 4.92 -9.50 -3.96
CA ILE A 154 4.76 -9.76 -2.52
C ILE A 154 5.41 -11.09 -2.14
N GLU A 155 5.14 -12.17 -2.89
CA GLU A 155 5.75 -13.48 -2.63
C GLU A 155 7.29 -13.42 -2.72
N GLY A 156 7.83 -12.70 -3.70
CA GLY A 156 9.27 -12.46 -3.86
C GLY A 156 9.85 -11.69 -2.67
N PHE A 157 9.21 -10.61 -2.25
CA PHE A 157 9.66 -9.82 -1.11
C PHE A 157 9.66 -10.59 0.21
N ILE A 158 8.67 -11.46 0.42
CA ILE A 158 8.65 -12.36 1.58
C ILE A 158 9.83 -13.33 1.54
N LYS A 159 10.13 -13.93 0.39
CA LYS A 159 11.27 -14.85 0.22
C LYS A 159 12.61 -14.14 0.47
N ASP A 160 12.71 -12.87 0.07
CA ASP A 160 13.89 -12.03 0.25
C ASP A 160 13.98 -11.38 1.65
N GLY A 161 12.97 -11.57 2.51
CA GLY A 161 12.92 -11.05 3.87
C GLY A 161 12.67 -9.53 3.97
N LYS A 162 12.11 -8.90 2.92
CA LYS A 162 11.86 -7.44 2.88
C LYS A 162 10.88 -6.98 3.95
N ASP A 163 9.90 -7.78 4.27
CA ASP A 163 8.96 -7.55 5.37
C ASP A 163 9.63 -7.51 6.74
N ILE A 164 10.76 -8.23 6.91
CA ILE A 164 11.58 -8.17 8.13
C ILE A 164 12.50 -6.95 8.11
N GLU A 165 13.07 -6.62 6.95
CA GLU A 165 13.93 -5.44 6.77
C GLU A 165 13.17 -4.13 7.04
N ASP A 166 11.86 -4.07 6.75
CA ASP A 166 11.02 -2.87 6.94
C ASP A 166 10.60 -2.65 8.43
N LEU A 167 10.66 -3.68 9.30
CA LEU A 167 10.18 -3.57 10.69
C LEU A 167 10.81 -2.43 11.51
N PRO A 168 12.12 -2.13 11.41
CA PRO A 168 12.73 -1.02 12.14
C PRO A 168 12.12 0.35 11.77
N ASP A 169 11.72 0.55 10.51
CA ASP A 169 11.12 1.80 10.03
C ASP A 169 9.69 1.99 10.57
N LEU A 170 9.04 0.91 10.98
CA LEU A 170 7.69 0.92 11.55
C LEU A 170 7.66 1.14 13.08
N LYS A 171 8.82 1.11 13.74
CA LYS A 171 8.92 1.29 15.20
C LYS A 171 8.26 2.57 15.73
N PRO A 172 8.33 3.73 15.06
CA PRO A 172 7.69 4.94 15.54
C PRO A 172 6.15 4.91 15.47
N PHE A 173 5.57 3.97 14.73
CA PHE A 173 4.13 3.91 14.45
C PHE A 173 3.44 2.72 15.12
N CYS A 174 4.10 1.58 15.15
CA CYS A 174 3.53 0.31 15.60
C CYS A 174 3.95 -0.04 17.03
N SER A 175 3.09 -0.74 17.77
CA SER A 175 3.44 -1.29 19.07
C SER A 175 4.56 -2.33 18.95
N SER A 176 5.38 -2.45 19.99
CA SER A 176 6.40 -3.52 20.06
C SER A 176 5.78 -4.92 19.95
N ASN A 177 4.53 -5.10 20.40
CA ASN A 177 3.81 -6.36 20.26
C ASN A 177 3.50 -6.65 18.79
N ALA A 178 2.96 -5.68 18.04
CA ALA A 178 2.67 -5.82 16.60
C ALA A 178 3.93 -6.17 15.81
N LEU A 179 5.04 -5.48 16.07
CA LEU A 179 6.33 -5.73 15.39
C LEU A 179 6.88 -7.14 15.71
N ASN A 180 6.81 -7.56 16.97
CA ASN A 180 7.25 -8.90 17.37
C ASN A 180 6.37 -10.00 16.77
N ARG A 181 5.05 -9.77 16.66
CA ARG A 181 4.13 -10.68 15.98
C ARG A 181 4.48 -10.81 14.50
N ALA A 182 4.68 -9.66 13.82
CA ALA A 182 5.07 -9.62 12.40
C ALA A 182 6.39 -10.37 12.15
N TYR A 183 7.39 -10.16 13.01
CA TYR A 183 8.67 -10.90 12.96
C TYR A 183 8.46 -12.42 13.06
N LYS A 184 7.51 -12.88 13.89
CA LYS A 184 7.17 -14.31 14.07
C LYS A 184 6.24 -14.86 12.97
N GLY A 185 5.95 -14.08 11.90
CA GLY A 185 5.09 -14.50 10.80
C GLY A 185 3.60 -14.18 10.99
N GLN A 186 3.20 -13.59 12.11
CA GLN A 186 1.82 -13.14 12.38
C GLN A 186 1.62 -11.73 11.82
N LYS A 187 1.41 -11.63 10.50
CA LYS A 187 1.33 -10.42 9.70
C LYS A 187 0.33 -10.56 8.58
N GLY A 188 0.04 -9.47 7.89
CA GLY A 188 -0.81 -9.45 6.72
C GLY A 188 -0.16 -8.74 5.54
N PHE A 189 -0.77 -8.88 4.35
CA PHE A 189 -0.29 -8.27 3.13
C PHE A 189 -1.43 -7.59 2.37
N ALA A 190 -1.11 -6.47 1.71
CA ALA A 190 -2.04 -5.77 0.83
C ALA A 190 -1.50 -5.76 -0.60
N ALA A 191 -2.25 -6.31 -1.54
CA ALA A 191 -1.99 -6.18 -2.97
C ALA A 191 -2.88 -5.09 -3.55
N ALA A 192 -2.29 -3.94 -3.89
CA ALA A 192 -2.97 -2.84 -4.54
C ALA A 192 -2.62 -2.83 -6.04
N PHE A 193 -3.62 -2.66 -6.89
CA PHE A 193 -3.39 -2.77 -8.33
C PHE A 193 -4.40 -1.94 -9.14
N SER A 194 -3.92 -1.38 -10.27
CA SER A 194 -4.83 -0.81 -11.25
C SER A 194 -5.77 -1.87 -11.78
N ALA A 195 -7.06 -1.54 -11.89
CA ALA A 195 -8.09 -2.41 -12.44
C ALA A 195 -8.84 -1.66 -13.54
N LYS A 196 -9.03 -2.30 -14.66
CA LYS A 196 -9.86 -1.79 -15.77
C LYS A 196 -11.20 -2.52 -15.75
N SER A 197 -12.09 -2.21 -16.65
CA SER A 197 -13.48 -2.63 -16.87
C SER A 197 -13.89 -4.08 -16.50
N THR A 198 -13.05 -4.85 -15.83
CA THR A 198 -13.35 -6.20 -15.36
C THR A 198 -14.23 -6.13 -14.10
N SER A 199 -15.27 -6.93 -14.02
CA SER A 199 -16.12 -7.02 -12.82
C SER A 199 -15.34 -7.50 -11.60
N SER A 200 -15.77 -7.09 -10.41
CA SER A 200 -15.15 -7.54 -9.16
C SER A 200 -15.18 -9.05 -8.99
N ASP A 201 -16.28 -9.70 -9.40
CA ASP A 201 -16.41 -11.18 -9.34
C ASP A 201 -15.36 -11.87 -10.20
N ASN A 202 -15.14 -11.39 -11.42
CA ASN A 202 -14.11 -11.96 -12.31
C ASN A 202 -12.70 -11.71 -11.74
N LEU A 203 -12.41 -10.53 -11.20
CA LEU A 203 -11.14 -10.25 -10.53
C LEU A 203 -10.91 -11.19 -9.35
N ILE A 204 -11.87 -11.29 -8.44
CA ILE A 204 -11.78 -12.14 -7.26
C ILE A 204 -11.59 -13.60 -7.65
N ASN A 205 -12.39 -14.13 -8.58
CA ASN A 205 -12.32 -15.52 -9.03
C ASN A 205 -10.96 -15.83 -9.69
N THR A 206 -10.46 -14.90 -10.52
CA THR A 206 -9.15 -15.07 -11.17
C THR A 206 -8.02 -15.04 -10.16
N ILE A 207 -8.06 -14.12 -9.18
CA ILE A 207 -7.06 -14.03 -8.13
C ILE A 207 -7.08 -15.28 -7.24
N LYS A 208 -8.24 -15.78 -6.83
CA LYS A 208 -8.38 -17.00 -6.02
C LYS A 208 -7.77 -18.25 -6.70
N ALA A 209 -7.78 -18.30 -8.02
CA ALA A 209 -7.21 -19.43 -8.78
C ALA A 209 -5.68 -19.45 -8.77
N ARG A 210 -5.01 -18.32 -8.50
CA ARG A 210 -3.56 -18.15 -8.60
C ARG A 210 -2.80 -18.86 -7.48
N SER A 211 -1.62 -19.39 -7.81
CA SER A 211 -0.73 -20.03 -6.82
C SER A 211 -0.09 -19.03 -5.85
N ASP A 212 0.32 -17.86 -6.35
CA ASP A 212 0.90 -16.79 -5.53
C ASP A 212 -0.11 -16.25 -4.50
N PHE A 213 -1.37 -16.04 -4.85
CA PHE A 213 -2.41 -15.69 -3.90
C PHE A 213 -2.62 -16.79 -2.86
N LYS A 214 -2.69 -18.05 -3.27
CA LYS A 214 -2.86 -19.20 -2.36
C LYS A 214 -1.71 -19.31 -1.37
N ALA A 215 -0.49 -18.99 -1.78
CA ALA A 215 0.67 -18.96 -0.89
C ALA A 215 0.55 -17.89 0.21
N LEU A 216 -0.18 -16.80 -0.03
CA LEU A 216 -0.41 -15.76 0.97
C LEU A 216 -1.47 -16.16 2.02
N LEU A 217 -2.34 -17.15 1.76
CA LEU A 217 -3.39 -17.56 2.69
C LEU A 217 -2.89 -18.19 4.00
N GLN A 218 -1.59 -18.43 4.13
CA GLN A 218 -0.98 -18.84 5.39
C GLN A 218 -0.81 -17.69 6.40
N TYR A 219 -0.92 -16.43 5.95
CA TYR A 219 -0.80 -15.24 6.79
C TYR A 219 -2.16 -14.81 7.38
N GLU A 220 -2.14 -13.94 8.39
CA GLU A 220 -3.34 -13.60 9.14
C GLU A 220 -4.37 -12.80 8.34
N GLU A 221 -3.89 -11.86 7.51
CA GLU A 221 -4.79 -10.98 6.76
C GLU A 221 -4.26 -10.68 5.36
N ILE A 222 -5.15 -10.74 4.36
CA ILE A 222 -4.85 -10.36 2.98
C ILE A 222 -5.88 -9.33 2.51
N ILE A 223 -5.40 -8.22 1.95
CA ILE A 223 -6.24 -7.16 1.45
C ILE A 223 -5.96 -6.97 -0.04
N LEU A 224 -6.98 -7.09 -0.85
CA LEU A 224 -6.94 -6.85 -2.29
C LEU A 224 -7.58 -5.49 -2.56
N VAL A 225 -6.81 -4.55 -3.11
CA VAL A 225 -7.31 -3.21 -3.43
C VAL A 225 -7.24 -2.99 -4.94
N ALA A 226 -8.40 -2.97 -5.59
CA ALA A 226 -8.54 -2.70 -7.01
C ALA A 226 -8.87 -1.22 -7.25
N VAL A 227 -8.01 -0.50 -7.96
CA VAL A 227 -8.16 0.93 -8.26
C VAL A 227 -8.50 1.12 -9.73
N ASN A 228 -9.63 1.77 -10.02
CA ASN A 228 -10.12 2.02 -11.38
C ASN A 228 -9.37 3.19 -12.03
N ILE A 229 -8.14 2.95 -12.51
CA ILE A 229 -7.33 3.96 -13.23
C ILE A 229 -6.68 3.39 -14.48
#